data_b873f35374697163b3a4ab0ad3bebf96
#
_entry.id   b873f35374697163b3a4ab0ad3bebf96
#
_cell.length_a   1.000
_cell.length_b   1.000
_cell.length_c   1.000
_cell.angle_alpha   90.00
_cell.angle_beta   90.00
_cell.angle_gamma   90.00
#
_symmetry.space_group_name_H-M   'P 1'
#
loop_
_entity.id
_entity.type
_entity.pdbx_description
1 polymer ?
#
loop_
_entity_poly.entity_id
_entity_poly.type
_entity_poly.pdbx_seq_one_letter_code
_entity_poly.pdbx_strand_id
1 'polypeptide(L)'
;MCTVTYIPLQDGFLLTSSRDEKKYRPTIVPKYYRHTNSVLIYPRDEVAHGSWIAASQNKKIACLLNGAFNNHVKEDHYAISRGQILLQILDSKLFEIAFIKLKLSKVEPFTLLLIDYKKHLNITQLVWDGEHKHIRNICSTQASIWSSVTLYPEQVRELRQQWFHNWILANCNVVDHNIYDFHTAKHSSIDSQNILMTGENDLQTLSISQIKISYYEQSLLYNDLINNVSTKLNLSELLCRQESL
;
A
#
# COMPACT_ATOMS: atom_id res chain seq x y z
N MET A 1 -0.30 5.67 6.80
CA MET A 1 0.30 5.14 5.58
C MET A 1 0.29 6.17 4.52
N CYS A 2 1.38 6.23 3.71
CA CYS A 2 1.77 7.57 3.47
C CYS A 2 2.23 7.86 2.07
N THR A 3 3.02 7.02 1.45
CA THR A 3 3.39 7.17 0.03
C THR A 3 3.44 5.80 -0.61
N VAL A 4 2.79 5.69 -1.76
CA VAL A 4 2.78 4.48 -2.57
C VAL A 4 3.23 4.84 -3.98
N THR A 5 4.14 4.07 -4.53
CA THR A 5 4.54 4.16 -5.94
C THR A 5 4.21 2.88 -6.67
N TYR A 6 3.74 3.02 -7.89
CA TYR A 6 3.55 1.94 -8.84
C TYR A 6 4.44 2.20 -10.06
N ILE A 7 5.17 1.19 -10.49
CA ILE A 7 6.04 1.25 -11.66
C ILE A 7 5.76 0.03 -12.53
N PRO A 8 5.29 0.24 -13.77
CA PRO A 8 5.19 -0.84 -14.73
C PRO A 8 6.59 -1.33 -15.13
N LEU A 9 6.78 -2.63 -15.22
CA LEU A 9 7.95 -3.30 -15.79
C LEU A 9 7.57 -3.90 -17.14
N GLN A 10 8.57 -4.32 -17.92
CA GLN A 10 8.32 -4.96 -19.20
C GLN A 10 7.49 -6.25 -19.08
N ASP A 11 7.68 -6.98 -17.99
CA ASP A 11 7.05 -8.29 -17.71
C ASP A 11 6.25 -8.31 -16.40
N GLY A 12 5.88 -7.13 -15.86
CA GLY A 12 5.17 -7.04 -14.59
C GLY A 12 5.11 -5.65 -14.00
N PHE A 13 5.31 -5.54 -12.69
CA PHE A 13 5.28 -4.25 -11.97
C PHE A 13 5.97 -4.30 -10.62
N LEU A 14 6.27 -3.11 -10.10
CA LEU A 14 6.65 -2.84 -8.71
C LEU A 14 5.57 -2.01 -8.03
N LEU A 15 5.20 -2.39 -6.82
CA LEU A 15 4.37 -1.60 -5.92
C LEU A 15 5.13 -1.40 -4.61
N THR A 16 5.53 -0.16 -4.31
CA THR A 16 6.29 0.16 -3.10
C THR A 16 5.48 1.08 -2.20
N SER A 17 5.43 0.78 -0.92
CA SER A 17 4.65 1.52 0.09
C SER A 17 5.51 1.84 1.31
N SER A 18 5.65 3.12 1.63
CA SER A 18 6.18 3.59 2.92
C SER A 18 5.06 3.60 3.95
N ARG A 19 5.36 3.19 5.19
CA ARG A 19 4.43 3.27 6.32
C ARG A 19 4.93 4.34 7.31
N ASP A 20 4.27 5.50 7.29
CA ASP A 20 4.50 6.53 8.29
C ASP A 20 3.43 6.41 9.37
N GLU A 21 3.86 6.29 10.59
CA GLU A 21 3.00 6.05 11.75
C GLU A 21 3.71 6.54 13.01
N LYS A 22 3.01 6.56 14.14
CA LYS A 22 3.60 6.87 15.43
C LYS A 22 4.72 5.89 15.75
N LYS A 23 5.84 6.39 16.22
CA LYS A 23 7.09 5.64 16.46
C LYS A 23 6.89 4.34 17.24
N TYR A 24 5.97 4.32 18.19
CA TYR A 24 5.75 3.18 19.07
C TYR A 24 4.59 2.26 18.64
N ARG A 25 4.10 2.38 17.39
CA ARG A 25 3.02 1.52 16.92
C ARG A 25 3.56 0.19 16.42
N PRO A 26 3.36 -0.92 17.16
CA PRO A 26 4.00 -2.18 16.87
C PRO A 26 3.48 -2.81 15.57
N THR A 27 4.36 -3.54 14.91
CA THR A 27 4.08 -4.23 13.64
C THR A 27 4.60 -5.64 13.69
N ILE A 28 3.77 -6.60 13.33
CA ILE A 28 4.21 -7.97 13.03
C ILE A 28 4.71 -8.01 11.60
N VAL A 29 5.92 -8.54 11.40
CA VAL A 29 6.51 -8.77 10.07
C VAL A 29 5.57 -9.61 9.18
N PRO A 30 5.69 -9.54 7.85
CA PRO A 30 4.80 -10.28 6.96
C PRO A 30 4.79 -11.77 7.26
N LYS A 31 3.58 -12.33 7.31
CA LYS A 31 3.31 -13.77 7.47
C LYS A 31 2.15 -14.18 6.57
N TYR A 32 1.97 -15.49 6.44
CA TYR A 32 0.80 -16.06 5.80
C TYR A 32 -0.35 -16.13 6.80
N TYR A 33 -1.54 -15.68 6.37
CA TYR A 33 -2.76 -15.73 7.16
C TYR A 33 -3.88 -16.38 6.35
N ARG A 34 -4.55 -17.37 6.95
CA ARG A 34 -5.73 -17.97 6.36
C ARG A 34 -6.94 -17.06 6.62
N HIS A 35 -7.63 -16.71 5.55
CA HIS A 35 -8.92 -16.05 5.57
C HIS A 35 -10.01 -16.98 5.05
N THR A 36 -11.26 -16.49 4.99
CA THR A 36 -12.41 -17.32 4.61
C THR A 36 -12.31 -17.87 3.19
N ASN A 37 -11.85 -17.04 2.23
CA ASN A 37 -11.85 -17.42 0.82
C ASN A 37 -10.43 -17.60 0.24
N SER A 38 -9.39 -17.20 0.98
CA SER A 38 -8.02 -17.21 0.46
C SER A 38 -6.97 -17.22 1.55
N VAL A 39 -5.73 -17.51 1.17
CA VAL A 39 -4.56 -17.23 2.00
C VAL A 39 -4.01 -15.87 1.57
N LEU A 40 -3.79 -15.00 2.54
CA LEU A 40 -3.20 -13.67 2.36
C LEU A 40 -1.82 -13.63 2.99
N ILE A 41 -0.95 -12.78 2.45
CA ILE A 41 0.36 -12.47 3.01
C ILE A 41 0.46 -10.97 3.24
N TYR A 42 0.79 -10.56 4.47
CA TYR A 42 0.87 -9.15 4.83
C TYR A 42 1.61 -8.90 6.15
N PRO A 43 2.23 -7.70 6.34
CA PRO A 43 2.60 -7.21 7.66
C PRO A 43 1.35 -6.79 8.41
N ARG A 44 1.29 -7.04 9.72
CA ARG A 44 0.08 -6.78 10.53
C ARG A 44 0.32 -5.68 11.54
N ASP A 45 -0.59 -4.73 11.59
CA ASP A 45 -0.68 -3.76 12.69
C ASP A 45 -1.19 -4.46 13.95
N GLU A 46 -0.42 -4.46 15.02
CA GLU A 46 -0.79 -5.19 16.25
C GLU A 46 -1.96 -4.56 17.00
N VAL A 47 -2.16 -3.26 16.85
CA VAL A 47 -3.22 -2.53 17.56
C VAL A 47 -4.57 -2.67 16.84
N ALA A 48 -4.57 -2.41 15.53
CA ALA A 48 -5.80 -2.40 14.74
C ALA A 48 -6.09 -3.76 14.07
N HIS A 49 -5.17 -4.72 14.13
CA HIS A 49 -5.27 -6.07 13.56
C HIS A 49 -5.52 -6.09 12.04
N GLY A 50 -5.28 -4.99 11.36
CA GLY A 50 -5.37 -4.84 9.91
C GLY A 50 -4.00 -4.75 9.24
N SER A 51 -4.01 -4.43 7.94
CA SER A 51 -2.80 -4.19 7.17
C SER A 51 -2.96 -2.98 6.25
N TRP A 52 -1.83 -2.52 5.69
CA TRP A 52 -1.77 -1.43 4.72
C TRP A 52 -1.34 -1.90 3.33
N ILE A 53 -0.76 -3.09 3.27
CA ILE A 53 -0.39 -3.75 2.02
C ILE A 53 -0.53 -5.25 2.22
N ALA A 54 -1.13 -5.92 1.25
CA ALA A 54 -1.33 -7.37 1.29
C ALA A 54 -1.38 -7.96 -0.11
N ALA A 55 -0.92 -9.19 -0.25
CA ALA A 55 -1.07 -10.01 -1.44
C ALA A 55 -1.91 -11.26 -1.14
N SER A 56 -2.68 -11.72 -2.14
CA SER A 56 -3.55 -12.90 -2.07
C SER A 56 -3.06 -14.00 -2.99
N GLN A 57 -3.25 -15.25 -2.59
CA GLN A 57 -3.05 -16.43 -3.45
C GLN A 57 -3.82 -16.34 -4.78
N ASN A 58 -4.88 -15.55 -4.84
CA ASN A 58 -5.68 -15.36 -6.05
C ASN A 58 -5.08 -14.37 -7.06
N LYS A 59 -3.77 -14.07 -6.95
CA LYS A 59 -3.05 -13.09 -7.79
C LYS A 59 -3.64 -11.68 -7.69
N LYS A 60 -3.91 -11.26 -6.47
CA LYS A 60 -4.47 -9.95 -6.15
C LYS A 60 -3.62 -9.26 -5.09
N ILE A 61 -3.49 -7.95 -5.20
CA ILE A 61 -2.76 -7.11 -4.24
C ILE A 61 -3.65 -5.95 -3.85
N ALA A 62 -3.56 -5.54 -2.59
CA ALA A 62 -4.21 -4.35 -2.08
C ALA A 62 -3.21 -3.47 -1.33
N CYS A 63 -3.31 -2.15 -1.53
CA CYS A 63 -2.53 -1.16 -0.79
C CYS A 63 -3.43 0.00 -0.38
N LEU A 64 -3.36 0.39 0.89
CA LEU A 64 -4.23 1.36 1.54
C LEU A 64 -3.51 2.68 1.77
N LEU A 65 -4.21 3.80 1.54
CA LEU A 65 -3.80 5.15 1.96
C LEU A 65 -4.89 5.75 2.86
N ASN A 66 -4.46 6.52 3.85
CA ASN A 66 -5.36 7.23 4.73
C ASN A 66 -5.94 8.47 4.02
N GLY A 67 -7.25 8.67 4.15
CA GLY A 67 -7.99 9.77 3.54
C GLY A 67 -8.45 9.48 2.12
N ALA A 68 -9.33 10.34 1.65
CA ALA A 68 -9.94 10.31 0.32
C ALA A 68 -9.40 11.46 -0.55
N PHE A 69 -10.23 12.44 -0.87
CA PHE A 69 -9.87 13.59 -1.72
C PHE A 69 -9.38 14.78 -0.89
N ASN A 70 -10.06 15.05 0.22
CA ASN A 70 -9.76 16.13 1.14
C ASN A 70 -9.47 15.60 2.55
N ASN A 71 -8.79 16.42 3.35
CA ASN A 71 -8.67 16.11 4.77
C ASN A 71 -10.04 16.19 5.45
N HIS A 72 -10.28 15.33 6.41
CA HIS A 72 -11.54 15.26 7.15
C HIS A 72 -11.30 15.49 8.65
N VAL A 73 -12.34 15.92 9.34
CA VAL A 73 -12.32 15.97 10.80
C VAL A 73 -12.43 14.54 11.33
N LYS A 74 -11.49 14.18 12.19
CA LYS A 74 -11.47 12.83 12.78
C LYS A 74 -12.59 12.71 13.80
N GLU A 75 -13.37 11.62 13.70
CA GLU A 75 -14.37 11.27 14.71
C GLU A 75 -13.74 10.60 15.94
N ASP A 76 -14.41 10.65 17.08
CA ASP A 76 -13.94 10.04 18.33
C ASP A 76 -13.91 8.52 18.25
N HIS A 77 -14.78 7.92 17.43
CA HIS A 77 -14.89 6.47 17.32
C HIS A 77 -15.27 6.02 15.90
N TYR A 78 -14.52 5.04 15.39
CA TYR A 78 -14.79 4.34 14.15
C TYR A 78 -15.10 2.85 14.41
N ALA A 79 -16.06 2.30 13.66
CA ALA A 79 -16.56 0.94 13.90
C ALA A 79 -15.55 -0.15 13.53
N ILE A 80 -14.73 0.10 12.49
CA ILE A 80 -13.74 -0.87 11.99
C ILE A 80 -12.53 -0.11 11.41
N SER A 81 -11.35 -0.69 11.54
CA SER A 81 -10.14 -0.08 10.99
C SER A 81 -10.09 -0.23 9.45
N ARG A 82 -9.56 0.79 8.79
CA ARG A 82 -9.34 0.78 7.33
C ARG A 82 -8.50 -0.40 6.86
N GLY A 83 -7.51 -0.81 7.67
CA GLY A 83 -6.67 -1.97 7.38
C GLY A 83 -7.43 -3.31 7.42
N GLN A 84 -8.47 -3.42 8.23
CA GLN A 84 -9.37 -4.59 8.22
C GLN A 84 -10.29 -4.58 7.00
N ILE A 85 -10.74 -3.39 6.54
CA ILE A 85 -11.48 -3.25 5.27
C ILE A 85 -10.64 -3.71 4.09
N LEU A 86 -9.34 -3.35 4.04
CA LEU A 86 -8.42 -3.85 3.03
C LEU A 86 -8.43 -5.37 2.96
N LEU A 87 -8.28 -6.05 4.11
CA LEU A 87 -8.23 -7.52 4.18
C LEU A 87 -9.56 -8.15 3.75
N GLN A 88 -10.70 -7.59 4.16
CA GLN A 88 -12.03 -8.07 3.76
C GLN A 88 -12.25 -7.97 2.24
N ILE A 89 -11.85 -6.85 1.63
CA ILE A 89 -11.95 -6.65 0.18
C ILE A 89 -11.02 -7.61 -0.55
N LEU A 90 -9.78 -7.74 -0.10
CA LEU A 90 -8.78 -8.60 -0.75
C LEU A 90 -9.14 -10.08 -0.67
N ASP A 91 -9.78 -10.53 0.41
CA ASP A 91 -10.28 -11.91 0.56
C ASP A 91 -11.52 -12.21 -0.32
N SER A 92 -12.16 -11.18 -0.89
CA SER A 92 -13.33 -11.34 -1.72
C SER A 92 -13.01 -11.86 -3.13
N LYS A 93 -14.01 -12.53 -3.76
CA LYS A 93 -13.89 -12.96 -5.17
C LYS A 93 -13.86 -11.80 -6.15
N LEU A 94 -14.68 -10.77 -5.91
CA LEU A 94 -14.85 -9.58 -6.76
C LEU A 94 -14.74 -8.32 -5.93
N PHE A 95 -13.69 -7.55 -6.12
CA PHE A 95 -13.35 -6.37 -5.32
C PHE A 95 -14.43 -5.30 -5.33
N GLU A 96 -14.86 -4.90 -6.54
CA GLU A 96 -15.82 -3.82 -6.72
C GLU A 96 -17.15 -4.18 -6.07
N ILE A 97 -17.62 -5.41 -6.24
CA ILE A 97 -18.86 -5.88 -5.62
C ILE A 97 -18.73 -5.93 -4.11
N ALA A 98 -17.60 -6.40 -3.60
CA ALA A 98 -17.34 -6.40 -2.16
C ALA A 98 -17.37 -4.97 -1.61
N PHE A 99 -16.66 -4.03 -2.26
CA PHE A 99 -16.64 -2.63 -1.86
C PHE A 99 -18.04 -1.99 -1.89
N ILE A 100 -18.80 -2.21 -2.96
CA ILE A 100 -20.18 -1.67 -3.08
C ILE A 100 -21.07 -2.19 -1.94
N LYS A 101 -20.94 -3.47 -1.58
CA LYS A 101 -21.79 -4.11 -0.55
C LYS A 101 -21.35 -3.81 0.89
N LEU A 102 -20.12 -3.37 1.13
CA LEU A 102 -19.64 -3.04 2.46
C LEU A 102 -20.43 -1.86 3.05
N LYS A 103 -20.84 -2.00 4.29
CA LYS A 103 -21.39 -0.89 5.08
C LYS A 103 -20.21 -0.11 5.66
N LEU A 104 -19.97 1.11 5.13
CA LEU A 104 -18.84 1.95 5.52
C LEU A 104 -19.25 3.13 6.41
N SER A 105 -20.50 3.20 6.86
CA SER A 105 -20.90 4.15 7.90
C SER A 105 -20.00 3.97 9.14
N LYS A 106 -19.49 5.06 9.68
CA LYS A 106 -18.51 5.07 10.79
C LYS A 106 -17.18 4.35 10.45
N VAL A 107 -16.79 4.36 9.19
CA VAL A 107 -15.42 4.01 8.77
C VAL A 107 -14.71 5.28 8.32
N GLU A 108 -13.52 5.48 8.83
CA GLU A 108 -12.69 6.64 8.48
C GLU A 108 -12.38 6.65 6.97
N PRO A 109 -12.43 7.81 6.29
CA PRO A 109 -12.15 7.93 4.85
C PRO A 109 -10.82 7.30 4.44
N PHE A 110 -10.81 6.64 3.27
CA PHE A 110 -9.62 5.95 2.76
C PHE A 110 -9.60 5.85 1.24
N THR A 111 -8.39 5.64 0.72
CA THR A 111 -8.13 5.24 -0.66
C THR A 111 -7.50 3.86 -0.66
N LEU A 112 -7.99 2.96 -1.49
CA LEU A 112 -7.50 1.61 -1.64
C LEU A 112 -7.12 1.35 -3.11
N LEU A 113 -5.87 1.00 -3.35
CA LEU A 113 -5.37 0.54 -4.63
C LEU A 113 -5.47 -0.97 -4.68
N LEU A 114 -6.16 -1.49 -5.67
CA LEU A 114 -6.34 -2.91 -5.91
C LEU A 114 -5.73 -3.28 -7.25
N ILE A 115 -4.89 -4.30 -7.26
CA ILE A 115 -4.25 -4.82 -8.46
C ILE A 115 -4.69 -6.27 -8.63
N ASP A 116 -5.32 -6.59 -9.76
CA ASP A 116 -5.59 -7.97 -10.19
C ASP A 116 -4.68 -8.27 -11.38
N TYR A 117 -3.81 -9.28 -11.21
CA TYR A 117 -2.86 -9.70 -12.25
C TYR A 117 -3.05 -11.17 -12.65
N LYS A 118 -4.28 -11.71 -12.43
CA LYS A 118 -4.58 -13.11 -12.72
C LYS A 118 -4.65 -13.43 -14.21
N LYS A 119 -5.34 -12.60 -14.98
CA LYS A 119 -5.49 -12.76 -16.46
C LYS A 119 -4.87 -11.58 -17.20
N HIS A 120 -5.29 -10.40 -16.85
CA HIS A 120 -4.78 -9.13 -17.36
C HIS A 120 -4.48 -8.23 -16.17
N LEU A 121 -3.41 -7.45 -16.29
CA LEU A 121 -3.06 -6.50 -15.26
C LEU A 121 -4.08 -5.35 -15.22
N ASN A 122 -4.83 -5.28 -14.15
CA ASN A 122 -5.84 -4.26 -13.91
C ASN A 122 -5.61 -3.59 -12.57
N ILE A 123 -5.65 -2.27 -12.53
CA ILE A 123 -5.50 -1.48 -11.32
C ILE A 123 -6.78 -0.69 -11.10
N THR A 124 -7.43 -0.91 -9.97
CA THR A 124 -8.63 -0.21 -9.55
C THR A 124 -8.35 0.60 -8.29
N GLN A 125 -8.70 1.86 -8.31
CA GLN A 125 -8.72 2.72 -7.13
C GLN A 125 -10.14 2.78 -6.58
N LEU A 126 -10.30 2.36 -5.32
CA LEU A 126 -11.53 2.48 -4.56
C LEU A 126 -11.34 3.59 -3.52
N VAL A 127 -12.27 4.53 -3.46
CA VAL A 127 -12.23 5.62 -2.48
C VAL A 127 -13.53 5.65 -1.70
N TRP A 128 -13.41 5.68 -0.38
CA TRP A 128 -14.47 6.01 0.56
C TRP A 128 -14.20 7.41 1.10
N ASP A 129 -15.05 8.37 0.81
CA ASP A 129 -14.85 9.77 1.23
C ASP A 129 -15.53 10.15 2.55
N GLY A 130 -16.24 9.19 3.16
CA GLY A 130 -17.04 9.36 4.36
C GLY A 130 -18.54 9.33 4.09
N GLU A 131 -18.95 9.57 2.84
CA GLU A 131 -20.36 9.61 2.42
C GLU A 131 -20.60 8.72 1.21
N HIS A 132 -19.70 8.77 0.21
CA HIS A 132 -19.85 8.11 -1.08
C HIS A 132 -18.68 7.19 -1.40
N LYS A 133 -18.96 6.18 -2.18
CA LYS A 133 -18.00 5.23 -2.73
C LYS A 133 -17.66 5.60 -4.16
N HIS A 134 -16.38 5.71 -4.46
CA HIS A 134 -15.88 6.01 -5.79
C HIS A 134 -15.02 4.87 -6.29
N ILE A 135 -15.15 4.52 -7.57
CA ILE A 135 -14.39 3.46 -8.25
C ILE A 135 -13.81 4.07 -9.52
N ARG A 136 -12.50 3.92 -9.68
CA ARG A 136 -11.78 4.42 -10.85
C ARG A 136 -10.73 3.43 -11.31
N ASN A 137 -10.64 3.18 -12.62
CA ASN A 137 -9.54 2.43 -13.21
C ASN A 137 -8.31 3.32 -13.38
N ILE A 138 -7.15 2.77 -13.05
CA ILE A 138 -5.85 3.42 -13.18
C ILE A 138 -5.10 2.78 -14.36
N CYS A 139 -4.41 3.60 -15.15
CA CYS A 139 -3.60 3.13 -16.25
C CYS A 139 -2.43 2.27 -15.74
N SER A 140 -2.42 0.99 -16.09
CA SER A 140 -1.39 0.05 -15.65
C SER A 140 -0.07 0.16 -16.41
N THR A 141 -0.03 0.95 -17.49
CA THR A 141 1.19 1.17 -18.29
C THR A 141 1.94 2.45 -17.91
N GLN A 142 1.43 3.20 -16.92
CA GLN A 142 2.02 4.45 -16.48
C GLN A 142 2.46 4.35 -15.01
N ALA A 143 3.68 4.84 -14.73
CA ALA A 143 4.16 4.99 -13.37
C ALA A 143 3.31 6.02 -12.62
N SER A 144 3.00 5.73 -11.36
CA SER A 144 2.11 6.57 -10.56
C SER A 144 2.56 6.64 -9.10
N ILE A 145 2.27 7.76 -8.45
CA ILE A 145 2.53 7.98 -7.03
C ILE A 145 1.26 8.50 -6.35
N TRP A 146 1.02 8.02 -5.15
CA TRP A 146 -0.05 8.49 -4.27
C TRP A 146 0.52 8.80 -2.90
N SER A 147 0.02 9.87 -2.28
CA SER A 147 0.36 10.25 -0.91
C SER A 147 -0.92 10.41 -0.08
N SER A 148 -0.84 10.05 1.21
CA SER A 148 -1.95 10.14 2.15
C SER A 148 -2.47 11.57 2.29
N VAL A 149 -3.77 11.76 2.11
CA VAL A 149 -4.42 13.07 2.22
C VAL A 149 -4.49 13.55 3.68
N THR A 150 -4.65 12.63 4.63
CA THR A 150 -4.77 12.99 6.05
C THR A 150 -3.44 13.34 6.72
N LEU A 151 -2.32 12.95 6.12
CA LEU A 151 -1.00 13.19 6.72
C LEU A 151 -0.25 14.33 6.03
N TYR A 152 -0.55 14.59 4.76
CA TYR A 152 0.21 15.58 4.00
C TYR A 152 -0.70 16.64 3.40
N PRO A 153 -0.36 17.93 3.64
CA PRO A 153 -0.97 19.04 2.92
C PRO A 153 -0.82 18.88 1.40
N GLU A 154 -1.68 19.51 0.65
CA GLU A 154 -1.70 19.43 -0.81
C GLU A 154 -0.34 19.78 -1.44
N GLN A 155 0.28 20.86 -0.97
CA GLN A 155 1.60 21.30 -1.44
C GLN A 155 2.68 20.22 -1.28
N VAL A 156 2.66 19.46 -0.17
CA VAL A 156 3.60 18.36 0.05
C VAL A 156 3.33 17.20 -0.91
N ARG A 157 2.07 16.90 -1.17
CA ARG A 157 1.69 15.85 -2.13
C ARG A 157 2.11 16.22 -3.56
N GLU A 158 1.97 17.48 -3.95
CA GLU A 158 2.43 18.00 -5.24
C GLU A 158 3.96 17.95 -5.37
N LEU A 159 4.70 18.33 -4.33
CA LEU A 159 6.17 18.20 -4.30
C LEU A 159 6.61 16.75 -4.52
N ARG A 160 5.97 15.78 -3.85
CA ARG A 160 6.27 14.36 -4.02
C ARG A 160 5.96 13.87 -5.43
N GLN A 161 4.89 14.37 -6.05
CA GLN A 161 4.58 14.08 -7.46
C GLN A 161 5.65 14.64 -8.40
N GLN A 162 6.13 15.85 -8.17
CA GLN A 162 7.22 16.45 -8.96
C GLN A 162 8.53 15.67 -8.79
N TRP A 163 8.91 15.30 -7.56
CA TRP A 163 10.10 14.49 -7.32
C TRP A 163 10.02 13.14 -8.02
N PHE A 164 8.88 12.47 -7.93
CA PHE A 164 8.67 11.19 -8.60
C PHE A 164 8.72 11.32 -10.12
N HIS A 165 8.08 12.33 -10.69
CA HIS A 165 8.13 12.60 -12.13
C HIS A 165 9.57 12.83 -12.60
N ASN A 166 10.33 13.69 -11.92
CA ASN A 166 11.73 13.94 -12.25
C ASN A 166 12.59 12.67 -12.11
N TRP A 167 12.31 11.87 -11.07
CA TRP A 167 13.01 10.62 -10.86
C TRP A 167 12.73 9.60 -12.00
N ILE A 168 11.49 9.47 -12.44
CA ILE A 168 11.11 8.61 -13.59
C ILE A 168 11.83 9.06 -14.86
N LEU A 169 11.90 10.36 -15.13
CA LEU A 169 12.60 10.89 -16.31
C LEU A 169 14.11 10.62 -16.27
N ALA A 170 14.70 10.64 -15.09
CA ALA A 170 16.14 10.38 -14.90
C ALA A 170 16.50 8.87 -14.92
N ASN A 171 15.53 7.99 -14.73
CA ASN A 171 15.74 6.54 -14.58
C ASN A 171 14.96 5.76 -15.65
N CYS A 172 15.49 5.73 -16.89
CA CYS A 172 14.84 5.04 -18.01
C CYS A 172 14.70 3.53 -17.83
N ASN A 173 15.62 2.90 -17.08
CA ASN A 173 15.64 1.49 -16.75
C ASN A 173 15.43 1.29 -15.25
N VAL A 174 14.17 1.28 -14.82
CA VAL A 174 13.80 1.13 -13.42
C VAL A 174 14.02 -0.31 -12.97
N VAL A 175 14.80 -0.47 -11.91
CA VAL A 175 14.95 -1.72 -11.17
C VAL A 175 14.48 -1.51 -9.72
N ASP A 176 14.13 -2.57 -9.04
CA ASP A 176 13.52 -2.53 -7.70
C ASP A 176 14.35 -1.77 -6.66
N HIS A 177 15.67 -1.89 -6.66
CA HIS A 177 16.53 -1.16 -5.73
C HIS A 177 16.53 0.36 -6.01
N ASN A 178 16.41 0.79 -7.26
CA ASN A 178 16.37 2.21 -7.59
C ASN A 178 15.11 2.89 -7.02
N ILE A 179 13.95 2.23 -7.07
CA ILE A 179 12.73 2.81 -6.45
C ILE A 179 12.80 2.77 -4.92
N TYR A 180 13.49 1.81 -4.33
CA TYR A 180 13.78 1.83 -2.91
C TYR A 180 14.62 3.05 -2.53
N ASP A 181 15.64 3.39 -3.32
CA ASP A 181 16.45 4.58 -3.14
C ASP A 181 15.62 5.86 -3.21
N PHE A 182 14.65 5.93 -4.14
CA PHE A 182 13.69 7.03 -4.18
C PHE A 182 12.89 7.17 -2.88
N HIS A 183 12.43 6.05 -2.30
CA HIS A 183 11.68 6.06 -1.05
C HIS A 183 12.53 6.41 0.18
N THR A 184 13.85 6.23 0.11
CA THR A 184 14.80 6.48 1.20
C THR A 184 15.61 7.76 1.03
N ALA A 185 15.59 8.37 -0.15
CA ALA A 185 16.34 9.59 -0.43
C ALA A 185 15.81 10.79 0.37
N LYS A 186 16.72 11.70 0.69
CA LYS A 186 16.37 13.00 1.26
C LYS A 186 16.04 13.98 0.10
N HIS A 187 14.76 14.29 -0.05
CA HIS A 187 14.26 15.18 -1.10
C HIS A 187 14.12 16.64 -0.64
N SER A 188 14.01 16.87 0.68
CA SER A 188 13.84 18.19 1.28
C SER A 188 14.67 18.32 2.56
N SER A 189 15.02 19.56 2.91
CA SER A 189 15.59 19.89 4.23
C SER A 189 14.56 19.79 5.36
N ILE A 190 13.26 19.85 5.03
CA ILE A 190 12.14 19.75 5.99
C ILE A 190 11.73 18.28 6.09
N ASP A 191 11.90 17.67 7.28
CA ASP A 191 11.65 16.24 7.50
C ASP A 191 10.22 15.81 7.12
N SER A 192 9.21 16.57 7.54
CA SER A 192 7.81 16.26 7.29
C SER A 192 7.39 16.28 5.80
N GLN A 193 8.20 16.84 4.92
CA GLN A 193 7.97 16.81 3.47
C GLN A 193 8.53 15.53 2.83
N ASN A 194 9.59 14.95 3.40
CA ASN A 194 10.26 13.78 2.85
C ASN A 194 9.37 12.55 2.79
N ILE A 195 9.68 11.63 1.87
CA ILE A 195 9.05 10.30 1.80
C ILE A 195 9.56 9.44 2.96
N LEU A 196 10.86 9.52 3.27
CA LEU A 196 11.44 8.96 4.48
C LEU A 196 11.45 10.03 5.56
N MET A 197 10.55 9.92 6.54
CA MET A 197 10.50 10.80 7.70
C MET A 197 11.31 10.21 8.86
N THR A 198 12.13 11.02 9.50
CA THR A 198 13.04 10.59 10.58
C THR A 198 12.46 10.75 11.98
N GLY A 199 11.29 11.41 12.13
CA GLY A 199 10.52 11.40 13.36
C GLY A 199 10.60 12.66 14.21
N GLU A 200 10.75 13.82 13.60
CA GLU A 200 10.77 15.12 14.31
C GLU A 200 9.46 15.42 15.09
N ASN A 201 8.32 14.82 14.68
CA ASN A 201 6.99 15.09 15.22
C ASN A 201 6.21 13.82 15.63
N ASP A 202 6.82 12.87 16.32
CA ASP A 202 6.25 11.56 16.68
C ASP A 202 5.82 10.67 15.49
N LEU A 203 5.80 11.20 14.28
CA LEU A 203 5.55 10.45 13.04
C LEU A 203 6.88 10.10 12.37
N GLN A 204 7.06 8.85 12.06
CA GLN A 204 8.27 8.33 11.45
C GLN A 204 7.90 7.29 10.39
N THR A 205 8.71 7.17 9.36
CA THR A 205 8.60 6.05 8.44
C THR A 205 9.10 4.79 9.15
N LEU A 206 8.17 3.92 9.51
CA LEU A 206 8.48 2.69 10.26
C LEU A 206 8.98 1.57 9.39
N SER A 207 8.46 1.48 8.16
CA SER A 207 8.81 0.41 7.24
C SER A 207 8.57 0.79 5.78
N ILE A 208 9.27 0.11 4.89
CA ILE A 208 9.03 0.14 3.45
C ILE A 208 8.71 -1.28 3.01
N SER A 209 7.56 -1.45 2.35
CA SER A 209 7.13 -2.70 1.77
C SER A 209 7.15 -2.59 0.25
N GLN A 210 7.74 -3.57 -0.44
CA GLN A 210 7.75 -3.64 -1.88
C GLN A 210 7.20 -4.98 -2.35
N ILE A 211 6.24 -4.94 -3.26
CA ILE A 211 5.76 -6.12 -3.99
C ILE A 211 6.30 -6.02 -5.40
N LYS A 212 7.05 -7.05 -5.81
CA LYS A 212 7.52 -7.23 -7.16
C LYS A 212 6.78 -8.40 -7.80
N ILE A 213 6.19 -8.15 -8.95
CA ILE A 213 5.58 -9.17 -9.80
C ILE A 213 6.26 -9.08 -11.15
N SER A 214 6.96 -10.14 -11.53
CA SER A 214 7.56 -10.32 -12.85
C SER A 214 7.49 -11.79 -13.25
N TYR A 215 7.93 -12.10 -14.45
CA TYR A 215 8.02 -13.49 -14.91
C TYR A 215 8.95 -14.32 -14.03
N TYR A 216 10.08 -13.72 -13.61
CA TYR A 216 11.13 -14.42 -12.86
C TYR A 216 10.95 -14.32 -11.34
N GLU A 217 10.24 -13.33 -10.84
CA GLU A 217 10.15 -13.07 -9.41
C GLU A 217 8.76 -12.56 -9.00
N GLN A 218 8.18 -13.21 -8.00
CA GLN A 218 6.98 -12.75 -7.32
C GLN A 218 7.29 -12.72 -5.82
N SER A 219 7.54 -11.54 -5.29
CA SER A 219 8.00 -11.38 -3.90
C SER A 219 7.35 -10.21 -3.18
N LEU A 220 7.28 -10.33 -1.86
CA LEU A 220 7.05 -9.23 -0.93
C LEU A 220 8.32 -9.05 -0.12
N LEU A 221 8.97 -7.90 -0.28
CA LEU A 221 10.07 -7.44 0.54
C LEU A 221 9.53 -6.45 1.57
N TYR A 222 9.84 -6.67 2.83
CA TYR A 222 9.49 -5.80 3.95
C TYR A 222 10.76 -5.38 4.69
N ASN A 223 11.02 -4.09 4.74
CA ASN A 223 12.13 -3.52 5.49
C ASN A 223 11.57 -2.78 6.70
N ASP A 224 11.82 -3.31 7.90
CA ASP A 224 11.58 -2.66 9.18
C ASP A 224 12.73 -1.69 9.45
N LEU A 225 12.45 -0.40 9.37
CA LEU A 225 13.46 0.66 9.53
C LEU A 225 13.77 0.94 11.00
N ILE A 226 12.90 0.51 11.92
CA ILE A 226 13.10 0.69 13.35
C ILE A 226 14.03 -0.37 13.91
N ASN A 227 13.80 -1.63 13.52
CA ASN A 227 14.57 -2.77 13.99
C ASN A 227 15.72 -3.16 13.06
N ASN A 228 15.86 -2.50 11.90
CA ASN A 228 16.84 -2.82 10.86
C ASN A 228 16.75 -4.30 10.41
N VAL A 229 15.51 -4.78 10.24
CA VAL A 229 15.24 -6.16 9.80
C VAL A 229 14.59 -6.15 8.42
N SER A 230 15.11 -6.98 7.53
CA SER A 230 14.53 -7.21 6.21
C SER A 230 13.93 -8.62 6.13
N THR A 231 12.71 -8.72 5.64
CA THR A 231 12.01 -9.98 5.42
C THR A 231 11.56 -10.07 3.97
N LYS A 232 12.00 -11.10 3.25
CA LYS A 232 11.57 -11.38 1.88
C LYS A 232 10.76 -12.67 1.85
N LEU A 233 9.56 -12.62 1.28
CA LEU A 233 8.67 -13.76 1.14
C LEU A 233 8.32 -13.96 -0.34
N ASN A 234 8.32 -15.23 -0.76
CA ASN A 234 7.98 -15.60 -2.13
C ASN A 234 6.46 -15.73 -2.28
N LEU A 235 5.87 -14.92 -3.16
CA LEU A 235 4.42 -14.95 -3.40
C LEU A 235 3.97 -16.17 -4.23
N SER A 236 4.88 -16.85 -4.94
CA SER A 236 4.56 -18.09 -5.66
C SER A 236 4.19 -19.22 -4.71
N GLU A 237 4.72 -19.21 -3.49
CA GLU A 237 4.37 -20.20 -2.45
C GLU A 237 2.94 -20.08 -1.95
N LEU A 238 2.27 -18.94 -2.14
CA LEU A 238 0.85 -18.79 -1.84
C LEU A 238 -0.01 -19.78 -2.64
N LEU A 239 0.40 -20.11 -3.86
CA LEU A 239 -0.33 -21.04 -4.74
C LEU A 239 -0.20 -22.49 -4.26
N CYS A 240 0.99 -22.90 -3.79
CA CYS A 240 1.27 -24.26 -3.34
C CYS A 240 0.56 -24.62 -2.02
N ARG A 241 0.22 -23.64 -1.20
CA ARG A 241 -0.45 -23.87 0.09
C ARG A 241 -1.93 -24.22 -0.03
N GLN A 242 -2.48 -24.28 -1.24
CA GLN A 242 -3.84 -24.71 -1.52
C GLN A 242 -3.97 -26.26 -1.60
N GLU A 243 -2.88 -26.97 -1.93
CA GLU A 243 -2.88 -28.41 -2.20
C GLU A 243 -2.63 -29.28 -0.95
N SER A 244 -2.26 -28.68 0.18
CA SER A 244 -1.90 -29.36 1.42
C SER A 244 -3.02 -29.34 2.49
N LEU A 245 -4.31 -29.31 2.03
CA LEU A 245 -5.46 -29.24 2.94
C LEU A 245 -6.61 -30.15 2.49
#